data_7d78c13eaaa446320e4ae62e2aed5b9d
#
_entry.id   7d78c13eaaa446320e4ae62e2aed5b9d
#
_cell.length_a   1.000
_cell.length_b   1.000
_cell.length_c   1.000
_cell.angle_alpha   90.00
_cell.angle_beta   90.00
_cell.angle_gamma   90.00
#
_symmetry.space_group_name_H-M   'P 1'
#
loop_
_entity.id
_entity.type
_entity.pdbx_description
1 polymer ?
#
loop_
_entity_poly.entity_id
_entity_poly.type
_entity_poly.pdbx_seq_one_letter_code
_entity_poly.pdbx_strand_id
1 'polypeptide(L)' 'MECFHCKGKMIKGYSPFSADRNGYHISWEAVPAWVCTQCGEALFEENEVNHIQKALQNVDSETLALTRKIA' A
#
# COMPACT_ATOMS: atom_id res chain seq x y z
N MET A 1 -14.51 0.38 -14.80
CA MET A 1 -14.18 1.40 -13.78
C MET A 1 -13.41 2.54 -14.43
N GLU A 2 -13.70 3.77 -14.06
CA GLU A 2 -13.06 4.94 -14.66
C GLU A 2 -12.11 5.60 -13.67
N CYS A 3 -11.04 6.14 -14.21
CA CYS A 3 -10.06 6.90 -13.42
C CYS A 3 -10.66 8.25 -13.00
N PHE A 4 -10.44 8.65 -11.75
CA PHE A 4 -10.95 9.92 -11.24
C PHE A 4 -10.24 11.14 -11.84
N HIS A 5 -9.02 10.96 -12.31
CA HIS A 5 -8.22 12.07 -12.84
C HIS A 5 -8.45 12.30 -14.32
N CYS A 6 -8.32 11.25 -15.13
CA CYS A 6 -8.36 11.41 -16.58
C CYS A 6 -9.58 10.77 -17.22
N LYS A 7 -10.41 10.12 -16.42
CA LYS A 7 -11.59 9.36 -16.86
C LYS A 7 -11.27 8.24 -17.84
N GLY A 8 -10.01 7.82 -17.89
CA GLY A 8 -9.59 6.68 -18.69
C GLY A 8 -10.06 5.37 -18.09
N LYS A 9 -9.98 4.31 -18.88
CA LYS A 9 -10.37 2.99 -18.44
C LYS A 9 -9.34 2.41 -17.48
N MET A 10 -9.81 1.87 -16.35
CA MET A 10 -8.96 1.16 -15.40
C MET A 10 -9.13 -0.34 -15.56
N ILE A 11 -8.01 -1.05 -15.46
CA ILE A 11 -7.98 -2.51 -15.55
C ILE A 11 -7.38 -3.06 -14.27
N LYS A 12 -7.70 -4.32 -13.97
CA LYS A 12 -7.08 -5.02 -12.84
C LYS A 12 -5.64 -5.35 -13.16
N GLY A 13 -4.75 -4.99 -12.23
CA GLY A 13 -3.32 -5.23 -12.40
C GLY A 13 -2.64 -5.16 -11.05
N TYR A 14 -1.38 -4.80 -11.05
CA TYR A 14 -0.56 -4.70 -9.86
C TYR A 14 0.18 -3.38 -9.83
N SER A 15 0.36 -2.83 -8.64
CA SER A 15 1.09 -1.60 -8.45
C SER A 15 1.96 -1.72 -7.20
N PRO A 16 3.15 -1.13 -7.20
CA PRO A 16 3.97 -1.10 -6.00
C PRO A 16 3.36 -0.18 -4.96
N PHE A 17 3.59 -0.51 -3.71
CA PHE A 17 3.15 0.31 -2.59
C PHE A 17 4.27 0.37 -1.57
N SER A 18 4.53 1.55 -1.03
CA SER A 18 5.51 1.71 0.02
C SER A 18 4.99 2.63 1.11
N ALA A 19 5.51 2.47 2.30
CA ALA A 19 5.15 3.29 3.45
C ALA A 19 6.36 3.52 4.34
N ASP A 20 6.51 4.77 4.78
CA ASP A 20 7.51 5.15 5.75
C ASP A 20 6.82 5.33 7.11
N ARG A 21 7.32 4.61 8.08
CA ARG A 21 6.82 4.68 9.46
C ARG A 21 7.99 5.05 10.38
N ASN A 22 7.66 5.29 11.63
CA ASN A 22 8.68 5.64 12.63
C ASN A 22 9.64 4.46 12.84
N GLY A 23 10.84 4.60 12.33
CA GLY A 23 11.89 3.61 12.53
C GLY A 23 11.99 2.53 11.48
N TYR A 24 11.15 2.54 10.45
CA TYR A 24 11.26 1.57 9.37
C TYR A 24 10.62 2.06 8.07
N HIS A 25 11.06 1.45 6.98
CA HIS A 25 10.47 1.62 5.66
C HIS A 25 10.07 0.25 5.14
N ILE A 26 8.86 0.13 4.60
CA ILE A 26 8.37 -1.14 4.07
C ILE A 26 7.78 -0.90 2.69
N SER A 27 8.04 -1.85 1.78
CA SER A 27 7.51 -1.75 0.43
C SER A 27 7.06 -3.12 -0.07
N TRP A 28 6.02 -3.09 -0.91
CA TRP A 28 5.55 -4.26 -1.64
C TRP A 28 5.76 -4.00 -3.12
N GLU A 29 6.34 -4.96 -3.82
CA GLU A 29 6.63 -4.81 -5.25
C GLU A 29 5.36 -4.84 -6.10
N ALA A 30 4.38 -5.64 -5.70
CA ALA A 30 3.16 -5.81 -6.48
C ALA A 30 1.97 -6.05 -5.57
N VAL A 31 1.07 -5.07 -5.53
CA VAL A 31 -0.18 -5.17 -4.78
C VAL A 31 -1.33 -5.12 -5.79
N PRO A 32 -2.31 -6.04 -5.69
CA PRO A 32 -3.45 -5.99 -6.60
C PRO A 32 -4.14 -4.62 -6.56
N ALA A 33 -4.38 -4.06 -7.72
CA ALA A 33 -4.94 -2.71 -7.84
C ALA A 33 -5.66 -2.54 -9.16
N TRP A 34 -6.47 -1.49 -9.22
CA TRP A 34 -7.01 -0.99 -10.48
C TRP A 34 -6.01 0.02 -11.03
N VAL A 35 -5.56 -0.19 -12.25
CA VAL A 35 -4.54 0.66 -12.87
C VAL A 35 -5.14 1.35 -14.09
N CYS A 36 -5.00 2.67 -14.16
CA CYS A 36 -5.46 3.43 -15.30
C CYS A 36 -4.56 3.19 -16.52
N THR A 37 -5.19 2.91 -17.65
CA THR A 37 -4.44 2.65 -18.89
C THR A 37 -3.89 3.91 -19.55
N GLN A 38 -4.33 5.08 -19.12
CA GLN A 38 -3.91 6.35 -19.69
C GLN A 38 -2.88 7.10 -18.84
N CYS A 39 -3.19 7.33 -17.56
CA CYS A 39 -2.32 8.14 -16.72
C CYS A 39 -1.46 7.32 -15.75
N GLY A 40 -1.68 6.01 -15.66
CA GLY A 40 -0.91 5.14 -14.77
C GLY A 40 -1.33 5.21 -13.31
N GLU A 41 -2.40 5.92 -12.98
CA GLU A 41 -2.90 5.97 -11.61
C GLU A 41 -3.29 4.60 -11.12
N ALA A 42 -3.02 4.32 -9.85
CA ALA A 42 -3.42 3.07 -9.21
C ALA A 42 -4.42 3.34 -8.11
N LEU A 43 -5.45 2.49 -8.06
CA LEU A 43 -6.47 2.55 -7.02
C LEU A 43 -6.55 1.18 -6.34
N PHE A 44 -6.24 1.14 -5.05
CA PHE A 44 -6.30 -0.09 -4.27
C PHE A 44 -7.71 -0.30 -3.73
N GLU A 45 -8.18 -1.55 -3.79
CA GLU A 45 -9.48 -1.89 -3.24
C GLU A 45 -9.42 -1.94 -1.72
N GLU A 46 -10.59 -1.86 -1.09
CA GLU A 46 -10.70 -1.86 0.36
C GLU A 46 -10.05 -3.08 1.00
N ASN A 47 -10.19 -4.26 0.38
CA ASN A 47 -9.57 -5.49 0.88
C ASN A 47 -8.05 -5.36 0.96
N GLU A 48 -7.43 -4.83 -0.08
CA GLU A 48 -5.98 -4.64 -0.12
C GLU A 48 -5.54 -3.59 0.89
N VAL A 49 -6.28 -2.50 1.01
CA VAL A 49 -5.99 -1.46 2.00
C VAL A 49 -6.05 -2.04 3.41
N ASN A 50 -7.07 -2.85 3.71
CA ASN A 50 -7.21 -3.50 5.01
C ASN A 50 -6.04 -4.44 5.32
N HIS A 51 -5.61 -5.21 4.33
CA HIS A 51 -4.44 -6.10 4.48
C HIS A 51 -3.16 -5.31 4.76
N ILE A 52 -2.97 -4.23 4.02
CA ILE A 52 -1.80 -3.36 4.21
C ILE A 52 -1.81 -2.74 5.61
N GLN A 53 -2.96 -2.26 6.05
CA GLN A 53 -3.09 -1.66 7.39
C GLN A 53 -2.81 -2.66 8.49
N LYS A 54 -3.30 -3.91 8.35
CA LYS A 54 -3.00 -4.96 9.33
C LYS A 54 -1.52 -5.28 9.38
N ALA A 55 -0.87 -5.37 8.22
CA ALA A 55 0.56 -5.63 8.16
C ALA A 55 1.35 -4.50 8.83
N LEU A 56 0.98 -3.25 8.56
CA LEU A 56 1.62 -2.09 9.17
C LEU A 56 1.44 -2.08 10.68
N GLN A 57 0.25 -2.40 11.18
CA GLN A 57 -0.01 -2.47 12.63
C GLN A 57 0.86 -3.53 13.31
N ASN A 58 1.02 -4.69 12.68
CA ASN A 58 1.87 -5.75 13.22
C ASN A 58 3.33 -5.30 13.27
N VAL A 59 3.82 -4.67 12.20
CA VAL A 59 5.20 -4.17 12.16
C VAL A 59 5.40 -3.05 13.18
N ASP A 60 4.41 -2.16 13.33
CA ASP A 60 4.46 -1.09 14.34
C ASP A 60 4.62 -1.67 15.75
N SER A 61 3.82 -2.69 16.10
CA SER A 61 3.89 -3.36 17.40
C SER A 61 5.25 -3.99 17.63
N GLU A 62 5.75 -4.73 16.65
CA GLU A 62 7.04 -5.40 16.76
C GLU A 62 8.19 -4.40 16.84
N THR A 63 8.13 -3.33 16.07
CA THR A 63 9.15 -2.28 16.09
C THR A 63 9.19 -1.58 17.44
N LEU A 64 8.02 -1.30 18.01
CA LEU A 64 7.92 -0.68 19.32
C LEU A 64 8.52 -1.58 20.41
N ALA A 65 8.26 -2.89 20.33
CA ALA A 65 8.80 -3.85 21.28
C ALA A 65 10.35 -3.91 21.21
N LEU A 66 10.88 -3.87 19.99
CA LEU A 66 12.33 -3.85 19.81
C LEU A 66 12.95 -2.58 20.37
N THR A 67 12.33 -1.44 20.13
CA THR A 67 12.81 -0.15 20.64
C THR A 67 12.84 -0.13 22.16
N ARG A 68 11.81 -0.70 22.80
CA ARG A 68 11.76 -0.78 24.26
C ARG A 68 12.89 -1.63 24.85
N LYS A 69 13.31 -2.68 24.13
CA LYS A 69 14.40 -3.54 24.58
C LYS A 69 15.75 -2.85 24.56
N ILE A 70 15.91 -1.86 23.69
CA ILE A 70 17.16 -1.12 23.53
C ILE A 70 17.29 -0.04 24.58
N ALA A 71 16.18 0.49 25.05
CA ALA A 71 16.14 1.62 25.98
C ALA A 71 16.54 1.24 27.45
#